data_9cb3d8ce95ccf2a04c828d7252fbb46b
#
_entry.id   9cb3d8ce95ccf2a04c828d7252fbb46b
#
_cell.length_a   1.000
_cell.length_b   1.000
_cell.length_c   1.000
_cell.angle_alpha   90.00
_cell.angle_beta   90.00
_cell.angle_gamma   90.00
#
_symmetry.space_group_name_H-M   'P 1'
#
loop_
_entity.id
_entity.type
_entity.pdbx_description
1 polymer ?
#
loop_
_entity_poly.entity_id
_entity_poly.type
_entity_poly.pdbx_seq_one_letter_code
_entity_poly.pdbx_strand_id
1 'polypeptide(L)'
;MRASALGGSAAVALALTAPMAAAQVAPRAPTREELTRGQLTDEAAAQASRLTVVGGIERAPCPLADPRYAGVQVDFADVRFDGLRVVDPAALEDSWREYAGREVPIATLCEVRDRAATMLRQMGYLAAVQVPPQRIEKGGTVRFDIFMARLVAIEVRGDAGNGERLIAGHMEALKGQPVFNVRDAERHLLLARDLPGYDVRLALRPAGTAPGEVAGEVQVVRQRVELDVNVQNYGSNAVGRFGGLARVRFNDMTGMGDSTLFSIFNTVQPSEQTVLQVGHGMALGNDGLRLSGDLTYAWSKPGIGGLPLSSETMIATAALAYPLARRQVHTLLATGGLDIVNQDLRFGAATPRVPLSRDRLRVLFLRLEGELVDPDSIVSTIGYSGMEPKWRLGGMLEMRQGIDGLGASDACGAAFVNCASPRTPISQLDGDPSAFVLRASAQAEYRPTPNVTFALAPRAQYSPDVLLSYEQMSAGNYTAGRGYDPGVITGDSGVGVAAELRYGRIAPREPGAVALQPFVFFDAAWMWHRSANFVGLDPQKLYSAGGGLRATWDNHARLDLTLATPLRKADFQTEKGGTRLLLSLTTQILPWRR
;
A
#
# COMPACT_ATOMS: atom_id res chain seq x y z
N MET A 1 -18.13 53.67 -37.51
CA MET A 1 -18.36 52.72 -36.42
C MET A 1 -18.50 51.32 -36.96
N ARG A 2 -17.44 50.55 -37.02
CA ARG A 2 -17.35 49.08 -37.22
C ARG A 2 -15.90 48.75 -37.58
N ALA A 3 -15.05 48.60 -36.57
CA ALA A 3 -13.72 48.05 -36.72
C ALA A 3 -13.30 47.48 -35.37
N SER A 4 -13.57 46.19 -35.12
CA SER A 4 -12.99 45.48 -33.98
C SER A 4 -13.41 44.01 -33.92
N ALA A 5 -13.38 43.28 -35.06
CA ALA A 5 -13.67 41.83 -35.05
C ALA A 5 -12.63 41.00 -35.84
N LEU A 6 -11.47 41.54 -36.20
CA LEU A 6 -10.46 40.84 -37.01
C LEU A 6 -9.13 40.54 -36.30
N GLY A 7 -9.01 40.90 -35.02
CA GLY A 7 -7.74 40.70 -34.28
C GLY A 7 -7.52 39.31 -33.64
N GLY A 8 -8.56 38.51 -33.46
CA GLY A 8 -8.45 37.25 -32.73
C GLY A 8 -7.98 36.03 -33.52
N SER A 9 -8.26 36.00 -34.81
CA SER A 9 -7.96 34.83 -35.64
C SER A 9 -6.51 34.77 -36.18
N ALA A 10 -5.82 35.91 -36.24
CA ALA A 10 -4.45 35.97 -36.73
C ALA A 10 -3.41 35.47 -35.74
N ALA A 11 -3.68 35.57 -34.42
CA ALA A 11 -2.75 35.12 -33.38
C ALA A 11 -2.65 33.59 -33.26
N VAL A 12 -3.73 32.88 -33.55
CA VAL A 12 -3.77 31.40 -33.52
C VAL A 12 -3.08 30.81 -34.76
N ALA A 13 -3.20 31.45 -35.90
CA ALA A 13 -2.54 31.02 -37.14
C ALA A 13 -1.01 31.22 -37.11
N LEU A 14 -0.51 32.26 -36.41
CA LEU A 14 0.93 32.50 -36.28
C LEU A 14 1.63 31.47 -35.37
N ALA A 15 0.92 30.85 -34.40
CA ALA A 15 1.47 29.81 -33.55
C ALA A 15 1.68 28.47 -34.29
N LEU A 16 1.01 28.29 -35.43
CA LEU A 16 1.11 27.07 -36.25
C LEU A 16 2.16 27.18 -37.38
N THR A 17 2.71 28.38 -37.65
CA THR A 17 3.69 28.60 -38.71
C THR A 17 5.09 29.00 -38.22
N ALA A 18 5.36 28.86 -36.91
CA ALA A 18 6.71 29.07 -36.37
C ALA A 18 7.67 28.02 -36.94
N PRO A 19 8.88 28.43 -37.42
CA PRO A 19 9.81 27.50 -38.04
C PRO A 19 10.23 26.40 -37.05
N MET A 20 10.39 25.18 -37.54
CA MET A 20 10.75 23.92 -36.81
C MET A 20 12.15 23.95 -36.13
N ALA A 21 12.59 25.06 -35.57
CA ALA A 21 13.93 25.21 -34.98
C ALA A 21 13.97 25.30 -33.45
N ALA A 22 12.85 25.07 -32.77
CA ALA A 22 12.86 24.81 -31.31
C ALA A 22 11.80 23.78 -31.04
N ALA A 23 12.20 22.52 -30.90
CA ALA A 23 11.36 21.47 -30.31
C ALA A 23 11.11 21.84 -28.82
N GLN A 24 10.25 22.81 -28.59
CA GLN A 24 9.75 23.14 -27.25
C GLN A 24 8.82 22.02 -26.83
N VAL A 25 9.04 21.52 -25.62
CA VAL A 25 8.11 20.64 -24.94
C VAL A 25 6.71 21.24 -25.08
N ALA A 26 5.77 20.51 -25.68
CA ALA A 26 4.40 20.99 -25.79
C ALA A 26 3.87 21.37 -24.40
N PRO A 27 3.15 22.50 -24.26
CA PRO A 27 2.57 22.90 -22.98
C PRO A 27 1.72 21.77 -22.43
N ARG A 28 2.06 21.26 -21.25
CA ARG A 28 1.34 20.16 -20.61
C ARG A 28 0.72 20.60 -19.30
N ALA A 29 -0.46 20.07 -19.03
CA ALA A 29 -1.03 20.07 -17.69
C ALA A 29 -0.13 19.22 -16.75
N PRO A 30 -0.17 19.47 -15.43
CA PRO A 30 0.50 18.62 -14.45
C PRO A 30 0.11 17.14 -14.63
N THR A 31 1.08 16.26 -14.44
CA THR A 31 0.85 14.81 -14.56
C THR A 31 0.01 14.30 -13.39
N ARG A 32 -0.60 13.14 -13.57
CA ARG A 32 -1.34 12.46 -12.49
C ARG A 32 -0.49 12.31 -11.23
N GLU A 33 0.76 11.89 -11.36
CA GLU A 33 1.68 11.69 -10.25
C GLU A 33 2.01 12.99 -9.50
N GLU A 34 2.02 14.11 -10.19
CA GLU A 34 2.16 15.43 -9.54
C GLU A 34 0.92 15.86 -8.77
N LEU A 35 -0.27 15.42 -9.19
CA LEU A 35 -1.55 15.76 -8.57
C LEU A 35 -1.92 14.83 -7.40
N THR A 36 -1.57 13.54 -7.51
CA THR A 36 -1.93 12.50 -6.51
C THR A 36 -0.81 12.20 -5.50
N ARG A 37 0.24 13.01 -5.48
CA ARG A 37 1.41 12.81 -4.58
C ARG A 37 1.07 12.69 -3.09
N GLY A 38 -0.02 13.30 -2.64
CA GLY A 38 -0.51 13.18 -1.27
C GLY A 38 -0.99 11.78 -0.90
N GLN A 39 -1.36 10.96 -1.89
CA GLN A 39 -1.75 9.56 -1.71
C GLN A 39 -0.54 8.61 -1.66
N LEU A 40 0.57 8.97 -2.31
CA LEU A 40 1.77 8.13 -2.41
C LEU A 40 2.57 8.03 -1.09
N THR A 41 2.29 8.86 -0.10
CA THR A 41 2.97 8.86 1.20
C THR A 41 2.27 8.03 2.27
N ASP A 42 1.11 7.44 1.97
CA ASP A 42 0.39 6.54 2.87
C ASP A 42 0.97 5.11 2.93
N GLU A 43 2.26 4.92 2.66
CA GLU A 43 3.01 3.77 3.16
C GLU A 43 3.10 3.86 4.69
N ALA A 44 1.93 3.89 5.33
CA ALA A 44 1.80 3.74 6.75
C ALA A 44 2.44 2.42 7.11
N ALA A 45 3.44 2.50 7.95
CA ALA A 45 4.12 1.36 8.54
C ALA A 45 3.08 0.29 8.89
N ALA A 46 3.11 -0.82 8.18
CA ALA A 46 2.33 -1.99 8.52
C ALA A 46 2.79 -2.45 9.90
N GLN A 47 2.13 -1.92 10.92
CA GLN A 47 2.42 -2.30 12.30
C GLN A 47 1.98 -3.75 12.46
N ALA A 48 2.94 -4.61 12.78
CA ALA A 48 2.68 -6.03 13.01
C ALA A 48 1.54 -6.22 14.01
N SER A 49 0.53 -7.00 13.65
CA SER A 49 -0.53 -7.37 14.60
C SER A 49 0.09 -8.18 15.73
N ARG A 50 -0.24 -7.85 16.97
CA ARG A 50 0.20 -8.61 18.12
C ARG A 50 -0.99 -9.32 18.71
N LEU A 51 -1.19 -10.59 18.31
CA LEU A 51 -1.92 -11.54 19.14
C LEU A 51 -0.96 -11.97 20.26
N THR A 52 -1.26 -11.62 21.49
CA THR A 52 -0.48 -12.07 22.65
C THR A 52 -1.31 -13.11 23.40
N VAL A 53 -0.78 -14.32 23.52
CA VAL A 53 -1.35 -15.34 24.41
C VAL A 53 -0.66 -15.20 25.76
N VAL A 54 -1.34 -14.58 26.72
CA VAL A 54 -0.84 -14.39 28.08
C VAL A 54 -1.30 -15.58 28.91
N GLY A 55 -0.38 -16.21 29.66
CA GLY A 55 -0.70 -17.43 30.41
C GLY A 55 -1.06 -18.57 29.46
N GLY A 56 -0.16 -18.83 28.51
CA GLY A 56 -0.35 -19.89 27.53
C GLY A 56 -0.86 -21.16 28.23
N ILE A 57 -1.51 -22.02 27.44
CA ILE A 57 -1.68 -23.41 27.79
C ILE A 57 -0.24 -23.94 27.90
N GLU A 58 0.37 -23.66 29.06
CA GLU A 58 1.80 -23.86 29.28
C GLU A 58 2.14 -25.32 29.12
N ARG A 59 3.32 -25.58 28.54
CA ARG A 59 3.98 -26.88 28.67
C ARG A 59 4.23 -27.14 30.16
N ALA A 60 3.26 -27.72 30.82
CA ALA A 60 3.55 -28.28 32.13
C ALA A 60 4.69 -29.30 31.94
N PRO A 61 5.70 -29.28 32.80
CA PRO A 61 6.74 -30.30 32.79
C PRO A 61 6.08 -31.68 32.68
N CYS A 62 6.61 -32.53 31.79
CA CYS A 62 5.99 -33.85 31.66
C CYS A 62 6.31 -34.71 32.90
N PRO A 63 5.31 -35.16 33.65
CA PRO A 63 5.57 -35.95 34.86
C PRO A 63 6.36 -37.24 34.60
N LEU A 64 6.24 -37.79 33.37
CA LEU A 64 6.92 -39.03 32.95
C LEU A 64 8.40 -38.83 32.61
N ALA A 65 8.86 -37.57 32.49
CA ALA A 65 10.28 -37.25 32.34
C ALA A 65 11.05 -37.17 33.65
N ASP A 66 10.38 -37.42 34.79
CA ASP A 66 11.02 -37.47 36.11
C ASP A 66 12.01 -38.65 36.15
N PRO A 67 13.23 -38.47 36.67
CA PRO A 67 14.25 -39.52 36.80
C PRO A 67 13.76 -40.82 37.47
N ARG A 68 12.71 -40.74 38.32
CA ARG A 68 12.08 -41.92 38.95
C ARG A 68 11.52 -42.91 37.94
N TYR A 69 11.18 -42.48 36.74
CA TYR A 69 10.62 -43.31 35.67
C TYR A 69 11.62 -43.68 34.60
N ALA A 70 12.93 -43.32 34.74
CA ALA A 70 13.95 -43.55 33.72
C ALA A 70 14.13 -45.02 33.30
N GLY A 71 13.82 -45.96 34.21
CA GLY A 71 13.88 -47.40 33.93
C GLY A 71 12.57 -48.03 33.43
N VAL A 72 11.50 -47.24 33.29
CA VAL A 72 10.20 -47.75 32.84
C VAL A 72 10.13 -47.75 31.32
N GLN A 73 9.87 -48.92 30.74
CA GLN A 73 9.69 -49.11 29.30
C GLN A 73 8.20 -49.33 29.00
N VAL A 74 7.75 -48.89 27.85
CA VAL A 74 6.39 -49.10 27.34
C VAL A 74 6.46 -49.58 25.88
N ASP A 75 5.55 -50.50 25.55
CA ASP A 75 5.32 -50.96 24.18
C ASP A 75 3.86 -50.70 23.83
N PHE A 76 3.62 -49.90 22.78
CA PHE A 76 2.27 -49.58 22.32
C PHE A 76 2.18 -49.68 20.80
N ALA A 77 1.03 -50.13 20.30
CA ALA A 77 0.76 -50.27 18.88
C ALA A 77 -0.02 -49.09 18.29
N ASP A 78 -0.75 -48.37 19.13
CA ASP A 78 -1.65 -47.30 18.67
C ASP A 78 -1.75 -46.18 19.69
N VAL A 79 -2.19 -45.00 19.21
CA VAL A 79 -2.43 -43.79 20.01
C VAL A 79 -3.83 -43.26 19.76
N ARG A 80 -4.54 -43.00 20.84
CA ARG A 80 -5.85 -42.36 20.79
C ARG A 80 -5.80 -40.97 21.38
N PHE A 81 -6.30 -40.00 20.63
CA PHE A 81 -6.43 -38.58 21.02
C PHE A 81 -7.88 -38.28 21.40
N ASP A 82 -8.17 -38.21 22.70
CA ASP A 82 -9.51 -37.88 23.22
C ASP A 82 -9.67 -36.37 23.34
N GLY A 83 -10.83 -35.82 22.97
CA GLY A 83 -11.12 -34.40 23.01
C GLY A 83 -10.68 -33.63 21.76
N LEU A 84 -10.10 -34.30 20.76
CA LEU A 84 -9.79 -33.69 19.46
C LEU A 84 -11.09 -33.29 18.73
N ARG A 85 -11.16 -32.04 18.29
CA ARG A 85 -12.30 -31.50 17.55
C ARG A 85 -11.80 -30.84 16.27
N VAL A 86 -12.60 -30.88 15.22
CA VAL A 86 -12.35 -30.23 13.91
C VAL A 86 -11.04 -30.63 13.21
N VAL A 87 -10.28 -31.56 13.76
CA VAL A 87 -9.03 -32.10 13.19
C VAL A 87 -9.17 -33.61 13.13
N ASP A 88 -8.82 -34.20 11.98
CA ASP A 88 -8.77 -35.63 11.82
C ASP A 88 -7.61 -36.20 12.66
N PRO A 89 -7.82 -37.22 13.51
CA PRO A 89 -6.76 -37.89 14.26
C PRO A 89 -5.58 -38.34 13.38
N ALA A 90 -5.83 -38.75 12.14
CA ALA A 90 -4.79 -39.13 11.18
C ALA A 90 -3.76 -38.00 10.93
N ALA A 91 -4.16 -36.75 11.08
CA ALA A 91 -3.24 -35.59 10.96
C ALA A 91 -2.18 -35.53 12.07
N LEU A 92 -2.34 -36.29 13.14
CA LEU A 92 -1.38 -36.36 14.26
C LEU A 92 -0.55 -37.66 14.26
N GLU A 93 -0.73 -38.56 13.30
CA GLU A 93 -0.02 -39.84 13.24
C GLU A 93 1.50 -39.70 13.24
N ASP A 94 2.03 -38.68 12.56
CA ASP A 94 3.49 -38.44 12.51
C ASP A 94 4.09 -38.07 13.88
N SER A 95 3.25 -37.78 14.89
CA SER A 95 3.73 -37.53 16.25
C SER A 95 4.16 -38.82 16.97
N TRP A 96 3.63 -39.98 16.59
CA TRP A 96 3.83 -41.23 17.33
C TRP A 96 4.17 -42.46 16.48
N ARG A 97 3.87 -42.45 15.17
CA ARG A 97 4.01 -43.62 14.27
C ARG A 97 5.39 -44.28 14.33
N GLU A 98 6.47 -43.52 14.46
CA GLU A 98 7.83 -44.05 14.53
C GLU A 98 8.12 -44.87 15.80
N TYR A 99 7.34 -44.68 16.87
CA TYR A 99 7.50 -45.38 18.16
C TYR A 99 6.60 -46.62 18.29
N ALA A 100 5.57 -46.74 17.45
CA ALA A 100 4.62 -47.82 17.50
C ALA A 100 5.26 -49.19 17.28
N GLY A 101 4.87 -50.20 18.09
CA GLY A 101 5.39 -51.55 18.01
C GLY A 101 6.86 -51.69 18.45
N ARG A 102 7.38 -50.71 19.19
CA ARG A 102 8.73 -50.73 19.76
C ARG A 102 8.68 -50.56 21.27
N GLU A 103 9.60 -51.23 21.96
CA GLU A 103 9.80 -50.99 23.39
C GLU A 103 10.62 -49.69 23.56
N VAL A 104 10.02 -48.67 24.14
CA VAL A 104 10.60 -47.33 24.29
C VAL A 104 10.49 -46.86 25.75
N PRO A 105 11.41 -45.94 26.20
CA PRO A 105 11.28 -45.34 27.52
C PRO A 105 9.93 -44.63 27.67
N ILE A 106 9.30 -44.71 28.86
CA ILE A 106 8.00 -44.06 29.13
C ILE A 106 8.07 -42.55 28.86
N ALA A 107 9.22 -41.92 29.00
CA ALA A 107 9.47 -40.49 28.66
C ALA A 107 9.20 -40.18 27.18
N THR A 108 9.23 -41.16 26.26
CA THR A 108 8.85 -41.01 24.86
C THR A 108 7.41 -40.52 24.68
N LEU A 109 6.51 -40.86 25.64
CA LEU A 109 5.15 -40.30 25.61
C LEU A 109 5.14 -38.78 25.79
N CYS A 110 6.14 -38.21 26.44
CA CYS A 110 6.31 -36.74 26.50
C CYS A 110 6.67 -36.15 25.13
N GLU A 111 7.49 -36.86 24.34
CA GLU A 111 7.83 -36.44 22.99
C GLU A 111 6.62 -36.52 22.07
N VAL A 112 5.84 -37.61 22.13
CA VAL A 112 4.59 -37.74 21.36
C VAL A 112 3.63 -36.59 21.71
N ARG A 113 3.46 -36.29 23.02
CA ARG A 113 2.66 -35.18 23.51
C ARG A 113 3.09 -33.85 22.90
N ASP A 114 4.39 -33.57 22.97
CA ASP A 114 4.95 -32.29 22.53
C ASP A 114 4.93 -32.12 20.99
N ARG A 115 5.14 -33.23 20.26
CA ARG A 115 4.99 -33.25 18.79
C ARG A 115 3.53 -33.03 18.39
N ALA A 116 2.58 -33.72 18.99
CA ALA A 116 1.15 -33.53 18.72
C ALA A 116 0.72 -32.08 19.00
N ALA A 117 1.13 -31.50 20.15
CA ALA A 117 0.87 -30.12 20.48
C ALA A 117 1.51 -29.15 19.47
N THR A 118 2.70 -29.47 18.95
CA THR A 118 3.37 -28.66 17.94
C THR A 118 2.64 -28.72 16.59
N MET A 119 2.19 -29.89 16.17
CA MET A 119 1.42 -30.09 14.95
C MET A 119 0.08 -29.33 15.01
N LEU A 120 -0.64 -29.39 16.12
CA LEU A 120 -1.86 -28.61 16.33
C LEU A 120 -1.60 -27.11 16.23
N ARG A 121 -0.50 -26.63 16.82
CA ARG A 121 -0.09 -25.23 16.73
C ARG A 121 0.26 -24.80 15.31
N GLN A 122 0.95 -25.66 14.54
CA GLN A 122 1.25 -25.42 13.13
C GLN A 122 -0.03 -25.33 12.28
N MET A 123 -1.08 -26.06 12.62
CA MET A 123 -2.41 -25.95 12.02
C MET A 123 -3.20 -24.70 12.48
N GLY A 124 -2.66 -23.94 13.46
CA GLY A 124 -3.28 -22.73 14.00
C GLY A 124 -4.14 -22.97 15.25
N TYR A 125 -4.19 -24.17 15.80
CA TYR A 125 -4.99 -24.45 16.98
C TYR A 125 -4.19 -24.25 18.27
N LEU A 126 -4.80 -23.58 19.23
CA LEU A 126 -4.30 -23.57 20.61
C LEU A 126 -4.87 -24.79 21.34
N ALA A 127 -3.99 -25.68 21.77
CA ALA A 127 -4.39 -26.89 22.45
C ALA A 127 -3.36 -27.32 23.52
N ALA A 128 -3.85 -27.83 24.65
CA ALA A 128 -3.05 -28.57 25.60
C ALA A 128 -3.21 -30.06 25.33
N VAL A 129 -2.09 -30.79 25.24
CA VAL A 129 -2.07 -32.24 25.14
C VAL A 129 -1.53 -32.76 26.46
N GLN A 130 -2.25 -33.69 27.10
CA GLN A 130 -1.88 -34.26 28.39
C GLN A 130 -1.85 -35.79 28.30
N VAL A 131 -0.97 -36.39 29.08
CA VAL A 131 -0.96 -37.86 29.29
C VAL A 131 -1.73 -38.13 30.57
N PRO A 132 -2.97 -38.64 30.46
CA PRO A 132 -3.74 -38.97 31.67
C PRO A 132 -3.15 -40.19 32.37
N PRO A 133 -3.41 -40.36 33.68
CA PRO A 133 -3.10 -41.59 34.36
C PRO A 133 -3.81 -42.78 33.68
N GLN A 134 -3.04 -43.78 33.25
CA GLN A 134 -3.56 -44.94 32.52
C GLN A 134 -2.67 -46.16 32.70
N ARG A 135 -3.23 -47.32 32.48
CA ARG A 135 -2.49 -48.59 32.39
C ARG A 135 -2.26 -48.90 30.92
N ILE A 136 -1.01 -49.07 30.54
CA ILE A 136 -0.62 -49.40 29.16
C ILE A 136 -0.27 -50.90 29.15
N GLU A 137 -1.02 -51.67 28.39
CA GLU A 137 -0.74 -53.10 28.17
C GLU A 137 0.25 -53.22 27.01
N LYS A 138 1.03 -54.30 26.98
CA LYS A 138 1.99 -54.54 25.91
C LYS A 138 1.28 -54.61 24.56
N GLY A 139 1.72 -53.76 23.57
CA GLY A 139 1.08 -53.62 22.27
C GLY A 139 -0.31 -52.96 22.35
N GLY A 140 -0.65 -52.31 23.47
CA GLY A 140 -1.93 -51.61 23.65
C GLY A 140 -1.98 -50.21 23.02
N THR A 141 -3.10 -49.53 23.29
CA THR A 141 -3.33 -48.13 22.84
C THR A 141 -3.01 -47.16 23.96
N VAL A 142 -2.21 -46.14 23.68
CA VAL A 142 -1.94 -45.02 24.61
C VAL A 142 -2.93 -43.90 24.36
N ARG A 143 -3.53 -43.38 25.43
CA ARG A 143 -4.48 -42.29 25.40
C ARG A 143 -3.81 -40.97 25.73
N PHE A 144 -4.13 -39.94 24.95
CA PHE A 144 -3.80 -38.53 25.22
C PHE A 144 -5.09 -37.73 25.30
N ASP A 145 -5.23 -36.90 26.33
CA ASP A 145 -6.34 -35.96 26.46
C ASP A 145 -5.96 -34.62 25.81
N ILE A 146 -6.77 -34.14 24.86
CA ILE A 146 -6.56 -32.86 24.16
C ILE A 146 -7.64 -31.89 24.62
N PHE A 147 -7.19 -30.74 25.12
CA PHE A 147 -8.03 -29.58 25.46
C PHE A 147 -7.80 -28.48 24.43
N MET A 148 -8.67 -28.45 23.42
CA MET A 148 -8.62 -27.40 22.39
C MET A 148 -9.23 -26.12 22.93
N ALA A 149 -8.56 -24.98 22.67
CA ALA A 149 -9.03 -23.69 23.14
C ALA A 149 -10.38 -23.32 22.51
N ARG A 150 -11.30 -22.80 23.34
CA ARG A 150 -12.59 -22.23 22.94
C ARG A 150 -12.76 -20.84 23.56
N LEU A 151 -13.00 -19.84 22.75
CA LEU A 151 -13.24 -18.48 23.22
C LEU A 151 -14.68 -18.38 23.75
N VAL A 152 -14.83 -18.19 25.06
CA VAL A 152 -16.14 -18.19 25.74
C VAL A 152 -16.57 -16.78 26.15
N ALA A 153 -15.63 -15.87 26.38
CA ALA A 153 -15.89 -14.49 26.76
C ALA A 153 -14.93 -13.53 26.07
N ILE A 154 -15.39 -12.32 25.82
CA ILE A 154 -14.60 -11.22 25.28
C ILE A 154 -14.88 -9.99 26.13
N GLU A 155 -13.82 -9.36 26.60
CA GLU A 155 -13.85 -8.09 27.33
C GLU A 155 -13.11 -7.03 26.52
N VAL A 156 -13.81 -5.97 26.12
CA VAL A 156 -13.20 -4.82 25.47
C VAL A 156 -12.80 -3.81 26.54
N ARG A 157 -11.52 -3.40 26.53
CA ARG A 157 -10.96 -2.41 27.43
C ARG A 157 -10.33 -1.26 26.67
N GLY A 158 -10.45 -0.06 27.19
CA GLY A 158 -9.97 1.18 26.59
C GLY A 158 -11.07 2.00 25.94
N ASP A 159 -10.69 3.01 25.15
CA ASP A 159 -11.62 3.91 24.47
C ASP A 159 -11.91 3.39 23.05
N ALA A 160 -12.98 2.62 22.89
CA ALA A 160 -13.47 2.20 21.57
C ALA A 160 -14.35 3.29 20.91
N GLY A 161 -14.83 4.25 21.67
CA GLY A 161 -15.64 5.38 21.19
C GLY A 161 -16.83 4.93 20.34
N ASN A 162 -17.04 5.58 19.20
CA ASN A 162 -18.15 5.28 18.29
C ASN A 162 -18.00 3.93 17.57
N GLY A 163 -16.74 3.45 17.39
CA GLY A 163 -16.42 2.20 16.70
C GLY A 163 -16.60 0.93 17.55
N GLU A 164 -17.07 1.04 18.80
CA GLU A 164 -17.25 -0.11 19.71
C GLU A 164 -18.06 -1.24 19.07
N ARG A 165 -19.15 -0.89 18.36
CA ARG A 165 -20.01 -1.88 17.69
C ARG A 165 -19.26 -2.66 16.61
N LEU A 166 -18.43 -2.00 15.80
CA LEU A 166 -17.64 -2.65 14.74
C LEU A 166 -16.57 -3.55 15.34
N ILE A 167 -15.82 -3.06 16.33
CA ILE A 167 -14.79 -3.84 17.03
C ILE A 167 -15.43 -5.05 17.71
N ALA A 168 -16.55 -4.86 18.43
CA ALA A 168 -17.30 -5.95 19.05
C ALA A 168 -17.79 -6.98 18.02
N GLY A 169 -18.27 -6.52 16.85
CA GLY A 169 -18.70 -7.41 15.77
C GLY A 169 -17.58 -8.31 15.22
N HIS A 170 -16.37 -7.77 15.03
CA HIS A 170 -15.21 -8.58 14.67
C HIS A 170 -14.85 -9.61 15.73
N MET A 171 -14.97 -9.23 16.99
CA MET A 171 -14.63 -10.12 18.11
C MET A 171 -15.71 -11.20 18.34
N GLU A 172 -16.99 -10.86 18.21
CA GLU A 172 -18.10 -11.80 18.36
C GLU A 172 -18.04 -12.94 17.32
N ALA A 173 -17.56 -12.63 16.11
CA ALA A 173 -17.31 -13.64 15.07
C ALA A 173 -16.31 -14.72 15.52
N LEU A 174 -15.38 -14.39 16.42
CA LEU A 174 -14.41 -15.34 17.00
C LEU A 174 -15.04 -16.22 18.08
N LYS A 175 -15.99 -15.70 18.85
CA LYS A 175 -16.67 -16.43 19.95
C LYS A 175 -17.59 -17.53 19.44
N GLY A 176 -18.15 -17.39 18.23
CA GLY A 176 -19.03 -18.39 17.62
C GLY A 176 -18.34 -19.68 17.14
N GLN A 177 -17.02 -19.75 17.17
CA GLN A 177 -16.25 -20.89 16.69
C GLN A 177 -16.23 -22.04 17.70
N PRO A 178 -16.41 -23.31 17.29
CA PRO A 178 -16.37 -24.46 18.17
C PRO A 178 -14.98 -24.69 18.80
N VAL A 179 -13.93 -24.26 18.11
CA VAL A 179 -12.53 -24.27 18.54
C VAL A 179 -11.86 -22.99 18.06
N PHE A 180 -11.07 -22.36 18.91
CA PHE A 180 -10.33 -21.15 18.57
C PHE A 180 -9.17 -21.50 17.64
N ASN A 181 -9.16 -20.87 16.45
CA ASN A 181 -8.06 -20.94 15.51
C ASN A 181 -7.38 -19.57 15.40
N VAL A 182 -6.08 -19.52 15.63
CA VAL A 182 -5.26 -18.30 15.55
C VAL A 182 -5.33 -17.64 14.17
N ARG A 183 -5.43 -18.46 13.10
CA ARG A 183 -5.48 -17.93 11.72
C ARG A 183 -6.80 -17.22 11.41
N ASP A 184 -7.91 -17.71 11.99
CA ASP A 184 -9.22 -17.07 11.84
C ASP A 184 -9.29 -15.80 12.71
N ALA A 185 -8.76 -15.90 13.94
CA ALA A 185 -8.61 -14.75 14.83
C ALA A 185 -7.75 -13.65 14.20
N GLU A 186 -6.67 -14.03 13.54
CA GLU A 186 -5.78 -13.10 12.84
C GLU A 186 -6.52 -12.24 11.81
N ARG A 187 -7.40 -12.84 10.98
CA ARG A 187 -8.19 -12.10 9.98
C ARG A 187 -9.06 -11.04 10.67
N HIS A 188 -9.85 -11.42 11.66
CA HIS A 188 -10.75 -10.51 12.35
C HIS A 188 -10.02 -9.40 13.12
N LEU A 189 -8.89 -9.74 13.75
CA LEU A 189 -8.03 -8.76 14.42
C LEU A 189 -7.40 -7.78 13.44
N LEU A 190 -6.94 -8.26 12.29
CA LEU A 190 -6.38 -7.39 11.26
C LEU A 190 -7.45 -6.48 10.67
N LEU A 191 -8.67 -6.99 10.41
CA LEU A 191 -9.78 -6.17 9.93
C LEU A 191 -10.19 -5.10 10.96
N ALA A 192 -10.21 -5.44 12.25
CA ALA A 192 -10.46 -4.47 13.33
C ALA A 192 -9.35 -3.40 13.41
N ARG A 193 -8.10 -3.76 13.14
CA ARG A 193 -6.96 -2.81 13.08
C ARG A 193 -6.93 -1.97 11.81
N ASP A 194 -7.50 -2.46 10.73
CA ASP A 194 -7.65 -1.70 9.48
C ASP A 194 -8.69 -0.57 9.61
N LEU A 195 -9.44 -0.54 10.72
CA LEU A 195 -10.29 0.60 11.05
C LEU A 195 -9.44 1.83 11.35
N PRO A 196 -9.65 2.96 10.66
CA PRO A 196 -8.82 4.15 10.82
C PRO A 196 -8.78 4.67 12.26
N GLY A 197 -7.57 4.95 12.73
CA GLY A 197 -7.35 5.49 14.07
C GLY A 197 -7.45 4.49 15.21
N TYR A 198 -7.57 3.18 14.94
CA TYR A 198 -7.62 2.15 15.98
C TYR A 198 -6.34 1.29 16.04
N ASP A 199 -5.80 1.10 17.26
CA ASP A 199 -4.84 0.06 17.58
C ASP A 199 -5.55 -0.97 18.47
N VAL A 200 -5.79 -2.16 17.92
CA VAL A 200 -6.54 -3.24 18.58
C VAL A 200 -5.61 -4.39 18.87
N ARG A 201 -5.56 -4.83 20.12
CA ARG A 201 -4.72 -5.94 20.59
C ARG A 201 -5.58 -6.95 21.34
N LEU A 202 -5.43 -8.23 21.04
CA LEU A 202 -6.10 -9.32 21.74
C LEU A 202 -5.11 -10.07 22.63
N ALA A 203 -5.43 -10.19 23.90
CA ALA A 203 -4.75 -11.07 24.85
C ALA A 203 -5.71 -12.19 25.26
N LEU A 204 -5.28 -13.45 25.14
CA LEU A 204 -6.07 -14.61 25.59
C LEU A 204 -5.61 -15.04 26.99
N ARG A 205 -6.57 -15.29 27.86
CA ARG A 205 -6.35 -15.82 29.23
C ARG A 205 -7.23 -17.03 29.46
N PRO A 206 -6.83 -18.00 30.33
CA PRO A 206 -7.74 -19.03 30.78
C PRO A 206 -9.00 -18.43 31.42
N ALA A 207 -10.17 -18.90 31.03
CA ALA A 207 -11.44 -18.39 31.57
C ALA A 207 -11.71 -18.86 33.00
N GLY A 208 -11.06 -19.92 33.42
CA GLY A 208 -11.25 -20.50 34.77
C GLY A 208 -12.56 -21.30 34.95
N THR A 209 -13.33 -21.47 33.88
CA THR A 209 -14.63 -22.17 33.88
C THR A 209 -14.48 -23.64 33.58
N ALA A 210 -13.76 -24.00 32.52
CA ALA A 210 -13.45 -25.40 32.18
C ALA A 210 -12.08 -25.48 31.46
N PRO A 211 -11.43 -26.67 31.46
CA PRO A 211 -10.20 -26.87 30.69
C PRO A 211 -10.41 -26.58 29.20
N GLY A 212 -9.48 -25.78 28.62
CA GLY A 212 -9.57 -25.35 27.23
C GLY A 212 -10.43 -24.10 27.00
N GLU A 213 -11.19 -23.60 27.97
CA GLU A 213 -11.94 -22.36 27.84
C GLU A 213 -11.04 -21.15 28.07
N VAL A 214 -11.07 -20.19 27.13
CA VAL A 214 -10.29 -18.97 27.18
C VAL A 214 -11.19 -17.73 27.08
N ALA A 215 -10.81 -16.67 27.80
CA ALA A 215 -11.39 -15.35 27.69
C ALA A 215 -10.42 -14.43 26.93
N GLY A 216 -10.95 -13.63 26.01
CA GLY A 216 -10.22 -12.64 25.26
C GLY A 216 -10.34 -11.26 25.91
N GLU A 217 -9.21 -10.62 26.20
CA GLU A 217 -9.15 -9.20 26.57
C GLU A 217 -8.69 -8.39 25.37
N VAL A 218 -9.56 -7.54 24.87
CA VAL A 218 -9.30 -6.67 23.71
C VAL A 218 -8.94 -5.29 24.22
N GLN A 219 -7.69 -4.89 24.04
CA GLN A 219 -7.23 -3.55 24.36
C GLN A 219 -7.37 -2.66 23.12
N VAL A 220 -8.06 -1.55 23.26
CA VAL A 220 -8.33 -0.58 22.19
C VAL A 220 -7.71 0.75 22.54
N VAL A 221 -6.88 1.26 21.64
CA VAL A 221 -6.35 2.63 21.70
C VAL A 221 -6.83 3.38 20.47
N ARG A 222 -7.45 4.54 20.68
CA ARG A 222 -8.05 5.35 19.62
C ARG A 222 -7.28 6.63 19.37
N GLN A 223 -7.09 6.95 18.09
CA GLN A 223 -6.54 8.22 17.61
C GLN A 223 -7.60 8.93 16.77
N ARG A 224 -8.21 9.96 17.32
CA ARG A 224 -9.30 10.69 16.66
C ARG A 224 -8.82 11.60 15.55
N VAL A 225 -7.65 12.20 15.73
CA VAL A 225 -7.10 13.19 14.80
C VAL A 225 -5.64 12.86 14.55
N GLU A 226 -5.27 12.85 13.28
CA GLU A 226 -3.89 12.76 12.83
C GLU A 226 -3.58 14.01 12.00
N LEU A 227 -2.41 14.60 12.21
CA LEU A 227 -1.91 15.74 11.46
C LEU A 227 -0.47 15.48 11.09
N ASP A 228 -0.17 15.50 9.81
CA ASP A 228 1.19 15.43 9.29
C ASP A 228 1.48 16.56 8.31
N VAL A 229 2.75 16.91 8.24
CA VAL A 229 3.27 17.94 7.35
C VAL A 229 4.48 17.39 6.62
N ASN A 230 4.56 17.64 5.33
CA ASN A 230 5.72 17.33 4.50
C ASN A 230 6.22 18.58 3.79
N VAL A 231 7.53 18.79 3.77
CA VAL A 231 8.20 19.85 2.99
C VAL A 231 9.18 19.18 2.06
N GLN A 232 9.16 19.55 0.78
CA GLN A 232 9.97 18.90 -0.25
C GLN A 232 10.35 19.84 -1.38
N ASN A 233 11.40 19.46 -2.13
CA ASN A 233 11.80 20.15 -3.36
C ASN A 233 11.71 19.26 -4.62
N TYR A 234 10.73 18.36 -4.64
CA TYR A 234 10.57 17.37 -5.72
C TYR A 234 9.84 17.90 -6.94
N GLY A 235 9.26 19.10 -6.87
CA GLY A 235 8.53 19.72 -7.97
C GLY A 235 9.37 19.97 -9.21
N SER A 236 8.70 20.19 -10.35
CA SER A 236 9.35 20.60 -11.59
C SER A 236 9.69 22.08 -11.59
N ASN A 237 10.60 22.49 -12.46
CA ASN A 237 10.85 23.91 -12.71
C ASN A 237 9.62 24.65 -13.25
N ALA A 238 8.72 23.92 -13.92
CA ALA A 238 7.55 24.50 -14.55
C ALA A 238 6.46 24.92 -13.56
N VAL A 239 6.30 24.20 -12.43
CA VAL A 239 5.23 24.43 -11.44
C VAL A 239 5.76 24.69 -10.03
N GLY A 240 7.07 25.01 -9.90
CA GLY A 240 7.73 25.27 -8.62
C GLY A 240 8.37 24.03 -8.00
N ARG A 241 9.66 24.15 -7.66
CA ARG A 241 10.44 23.04 -7.08
C ARG A 241 10.11 22.77 -5.64
N PHE A 242 9.98 23.82 -4.84
CA PHE A 242 9.75 23.73 -3.40
C PHE A 242 8.27 23.79 -3.09
N GLY A 243 7.81 22.88 -2.26
CA GLY A 243 6.42 22.85 -1.81
C GLY A 243 6.25 22.18 -0.48
N GLY A 244 5.09 22.41 0.11
CA GLY A 244 4.66 21.82 1.38
C GLY A 244 3.28 21.19 1.26
N LEU A 245 3.10 20.10 1.97
CA LEU A 245 1.84 19.37 2.12
C LEU A 245 1.47 19.38 3.59
N ALA A 246 0.22 19.71 3.91
CA ALA A 246 -0.35 19.50 5.23
C ALA A 246 -1.59 18.61 5.09
N ARG A 247 -1.70 17.59 5.94
CA ARG A 247 -2.83 16.66 5.96
C ARG A 247 -3.39 16.56 7.36
N VAL A 248 -4.71 16.63 7.47
CA VAL A 248 -5.44 16.33 8.70
C VAL A 248 -6.44 15.21 8.41
N ARG A 249 -6.42 14.19 9.27
CA ARG A 249 -7.33 13.06 9.21
C ARG A 249 -8.15 12.99 10.48
N PHE A 250 -9.47 12.92 10.32
CA PHE A 250 -10.42 12.69 11.41
C PHE A 250 -10.91 11.26 11.31
N ASN A 251 -10.68 10.48 12.37
CA ASN A 251 -11.01 9.07 12.41
C ASN A 251 -12.23 8.81 13.26
N ASP A 252 -13.10 7.90 12.79
CA ASP A 252 -14.25 7.36 13.49
C ASP A 252 -15.19 8.46 14.04
N MET A 253 -15.65 9.33 13.17
CA MET A 253 -16.61 10.38 13.51
C MET A 253 -18.02 9.83 13.64
N THR A 254 -18.40 8.86 12.80
CA THR A 254 -19.77 8.34 12.68
C THR A 254 -19.97 6.98 13.36
N GLY A 255 -18.89 6.28 13.75
CA GLY A 255 -18.93 4.92 14.27
C GLY A 255 -19.01 3.84 13.20
N MET A 256 -18.82 4.21 11.93
CA MET A 256 -18.74 3.28 10.80
C MET A 256 -17.29 2.93 10.44
N GLY A 257 -16.33 3.09 11.37
CA GLY A 257 -14.91 2.93 11.08
C GLY A 257 -14.49 3.86 9.94
N ASP A 258 -15.00 5.07 9.97
CA ASP A 258 -14.81 6.07 8.94
C ASP A 258 -13.55 6.90 9.16
N SER A 259 -13.07 7.48 8.07
CA SER A 259 -11.97 8.44 8.07
C SER A 259 -12.26 9.54 7.08
N THR A 260 -12.11 10.79 7.52
CA THR A 260 -12.20 11.97 6.66
C THR A 260 -10.85 12.66 6.59
N LEU A 261 -10.31 12.78 5.39
CA LEU A 261 -9.03 13.41 5.08
C LEU A 261 -9.26 14.78 4.46
N PHE A 262 -8.53 15.77 4.95
CA PHE A 262 -8.33 17.05 4.27
C PHE A 262 -6.82 17.25 4.04
N SER A 263 -6.46 17.64 2.83
CA SER A 263 -5.06 17.84 2.45
C SER A 263 -4.93 19.08 1.59
N ILE A 264 -3.86 19.84 1.83
CA ILE A 264 -3.46 20.98 1.02
C ILE A 264 -1.98 20.86 0.68
N PHE A 265 -1.68 20.97 -0.60
CA PHE A 265 -0.32 21.14 -1.09
C PHE A 265 -0.20 22.48 -1.77
N ASN A 266 0.89 23.21 -1.45
CA ASN A 266 1.25 24.45 -2.13
C ASN A 266 2.74 24.45 -2.45
N THR A 267 3.07 25.03 -3.61
CA THR A 267 4.43 25.49 -3.87
C THR A 267 4.71 26.76 -3.07
N VAL A 268 6.00 27.10 -2.87
CA VAL A 268 6.42 28.33 -2.16
C VAL A 268 5.76 29.58 -2.76
N GLN A 269 5.55 29.57 -4.07
CA GLN A 269 4.69 30.55 -4.73
C GLN A 269 3.31 29.89 -4.97
N PRO A 270 2.29 30.16 -4.15
CA PRO A 270 0.99 29.49 -4.25
C PRO A 270 0.29 29.65 -5.61
N SER A 271 0.66 30.70 -6.34
CA SER A 271 0.15 30.92 -7.71
C SER A 271 0.69 29.91 -8.73
N GLU A 272 1.82 29.23 -8.47
CA GLU A 272 2.39 28.24 -9.37
C GLU A 272 1.64 26.91 -9.29
N GLN A 273 1.42 26.39 -8.09
CA GLN A 273 0.59 25.19 -7.90
C GLN A 273 -0.06 25.15 -6.51
N THR A 274 -1.36 24.89 -6.50
CA THR A 274 -2.15 24.55 -5.31
C THR A 274 -2.95 23.28 -5.60
N VAL A 275 -2.92 22.31 -4.69
CA VAL A 275 -3.72 21.09 -4.75
C VAL A 275 -4.48 20.94 -3.44
N LEU A 276 -5.80 20.84 -3.53
CA LEU A 276 -6.70 20.54 -2.42
C LEU A 276 -7.24 19.12 -2.60
N GLN A 277 -7.30 18.37 -1.51
CA GLN A 277 -7.89 17.04 -1.52
C GLN A 277 -8.80 16.87 -0.31
N VAL A 278 -9.95 16.27 -0.54
CA VAL A 278 -10.89 15.82 0.48
C VAL A 278 -11.22 14.36 0.19
N GLY A 279 -11.06 13.50 1.17
CA GLY A 279 -11.39 12.09 1.07
C GLY A 279 -12.25 11.65 2.25
N HIS A 280 -13.18 10.73 1.99
CA HIS A 280 -13.97 10.08 3.03
C HIS A 280 -14.09 8.60 2.72
N GLY A 281 -13.87 7.76 3.73
CA GLY A 281 -14.03 6.32 3.60
C GLY A 281 -14.67 5.73 4.84
N MET A 282 -15.47 4.68 4.68
CA MET A 282 -16.15 3.99 5.78
C MET A 282 -16.24 2.49 5.53
N ALA A 283 -16.36 1.72 6.61
CA ALA A 283 -16.62 0.30 6.55
C ALA A 283 -18.11 0.02 6.29
N LEU A 284 -18.39 -0.98 5.46
CA LEU A 284 -19.72 -1.49 5.20
C LEU A 284 -19.85 -2.90 5.82
N GLY A 285 -20.18 -2.93 7.12
CA GLY A 285 -20.23 -4.19 7.90
C GLY A 285 -18.87 -4.64 8.44
N ASN A 286 -18.78 -5.91 8.85
CA ASN A 286 -17.63 -6.48 9.58
C ASN A 286 -16.75 -7.40 8.72
N ASP A 287 -17.05 -7.55 7.42
CA ASP A 287 -16.30 -8.45 6.52
C ASP A 287 -15.11 -7.79 5.84
N GLY A 288 -14.91 -6.49 6.13
CA GLY A 288 -13.81 -5.69 5.58
C GLY A 288 -14.17 -4.94 4.29
N LEU A 289 -15.43 -4.97 3.82
CA LEU A 289 -15.87 -4.14 2.69
C LEU A 289 -15.81 -2.66 3.09
N ARG A 290 -15.21 -1.84 2.24
CA ARG A 290 -15.09 -0.39 2.45
C ARG A 290 -15.60 0.37 1.23
N LEU A 291 -16.33 1.46 1.50
CA LEU A 291 -16.70 2.47 0.51
C LEU A 291 -15.82 3.69 0.72
N SER A 292 -15.31 4.27 -0.35
CA SER A 292 -14.57 5.55 -0.31
C SER A 292 -15.00 6.49 -1.42
N GLY A 293 -14.83 7.78 -1.15
CA GLY A 293 -14.99 8.85 -2.10
C GLY A 293 -13.89 9.89 -1.88
N ASP A 294 -13.21 10.31 -2.96
CA ASP A 294 -12.13 11.28 -2.94
C ASP A 294 -12.39 12.37 -3.97
N LEU A 295 -12.07 13.61 -3.62
CA LEU A 295 -12.10 14.76 -4.49
C LEU A 295 -10.77 15.49 -4.41
N THR A 296 -10.08 15.61 -5.55
CA THR A 296 -8.87 16.42 -5.70
C THR A 296 -9.16 17.57 -6.65
N TYR A 297 -8.79 18.78 -6.26
CA TYR A 297 -8.86 19.95 -7.10
C TYR A 297 -7.49 20.65 -7.14
N ALA A 298 -6.98 20.89 -8.34
CA ALA A 298 -5.66 21.45 -8.54
C ALA A 298 -5.69 22.65 -9.48
N TRP A 299 -5.01 23.71 -9.09
CA TRP A 299 -4.69 24.86 -9.93
C TRP A 299 -3.19 24.92 -10.14
N SER A 300 -2.76 25.13 -11.37
CA SER A 300 -1.35 25.36 -11.67
C SER A 300 -1.16 26.36 -12.79
N LYS A 301 -0.02 27.04 -12.74
CA LYS A 301 0.45 27.96 -13.78
C LYS A 301 1.83 27.50 -14.24
N PRO A 302 1.90 26.49 -15.12
CA PRO A 302 3.18 25.99 -15.58
C PRO A 302 3.94 27.08 -16.37
N GLY A 303 5.10 27.45 -15.86
CA GLY A 303 6.01 28.43 -16.50
C GLY A 303 6.88 27.76 -17.57
N ILE A 304 6.33 27.52 -18.76
CA ILE A 304 7.05 26.90 -19.87
C ILE A 304 7.44 27.98 -20.88
N GLY A 305 8.74 28.29 -21.00
CA GLY A 305 9.26 29.23 -22.01
C GLY A 305 8.69 30.63 -21.93
N GLY A 306 8.25 31.08 -20.74
CA GLY A 306 7.62 32.38 -20.55
C GLY A 306 6.17 32.48 -21.03
N LEU A 307 5.56 31.36 -21.45
CA LEU A 307 4.17 31.31 -21.89
C LEU A 307 3.21 31.37 -20.69
N PRO A 308 2.20 32.26 -20.70
CA PRO A 308 1.24 32.40 -19.62
C PRO A 308 0.18 31.30 -19.70
N LEU A 309 0.53 30.09 -19.18
CA LEU A 309 -0.35 28.96 -19.13
C LEU A 309 -1.07 28.85 -17.78
N SER A 310 -2.23 28.26 -17.76
CA SER A 310 -2.93 27.85 -16.54
C SER A 310 -3.65 26.54 -16.75
N SER A 311 -3.57 25.65 -15.76
CA SER A 311 -4.28 24.37 -15.75
C SER A 311 -5.18 24.30 -14.52
N GLU A 312 -6.38 23.78 -14.72
CA GLU A 312 -7.33 23.42 -13.67
C GLU A 312 -7.66 21.95 -13.84
N THR A 313 -7.51 21.16 -12.77
CA THR A 313 -7.80 19.73 -12.81
C THR A 313 -8.65 19.36 -11.60
N MET A 314 -9.77 18.69 -11.86
CA MET A 314 -10.63 18.06 -10.85
C MET A 314 -10.62 16.56 -11.08
N ILE A 315 -10.40 15.82 -10.00
CA ILE A 315 -10.47 14.36 -9.97
C ILE A 315 -11.43 13.97 -8.87
N ALA A 316 -12.49 13.26 -9.21
CA ALA A 316 -13.40 12.67 -8.23
C ALA A 316 -13.41 11.15 -8.41
N THR A 317 -13.19 10.42 -7.33
CA THR A 317 -13.14 8.96 -7.31
C THR A 317 -14.21 8.44 -6.36
N ALA A 318 -14.95 7.41 -6.77
CA ALA A 318 -15.78 6.61 -5.89
C ALA A 318 -15.38 5.14 -6.03
N ALA A 319 -15.11 4.46 -4.91
CA ALA A 319 -14.59 3.11 -4.94
C ALA A 319 -15.13 2.22 -3.83
N LEU A 320 -15.23 0.92 -4.14
CA LEU A 320 -15.48 -0.17 -3.21
C LEU A 320 -14.23 -1.04 -3.13
N ALA A 321 -13.75 -1.32 -1.94
CA ALA A 321 -12.58 -2.15 -1.68
C ALA A 321 -12.96 -3.33 -0.78
N TYR A 322 -12.49 -4.54 -1.13
CA TYR A 322 -12.74 -5.76 -0.36
C TYR A 322 -11.45 -6.59 -0.21
N PRO A 323 -11.04 -6.96 1.02
CA PRO A 323 -9.89 -7.80 1.27
C PRO A 323 -10.21 -9.27 0.98
N LEU A 324 -9.81 -9.76 -0.19
CA LEU A 324 -9.93 -11.17 -0.61
C LEU A 324 -9.12 -12.09 0.31
N ALA A 325 -7.94 -11.63 0.72
CA ALA A 325 -7.12 -12.26 1.75
C ALA A 325 -6.57 -11.19 2.69
N ARG A 326 -6.64 -11.44 4.00
CA ARG A 326 -6.09 -10.54 5.02
C ARG A 326 -5.43 -11.35 6.11
N ARG A 327 -4.12 -11.52 6.00
CA ARG A 327 -3.25 -12.20 6.96
C ARG A 327 -1.98 -11.40 7.16
N GLN A 328 -1.24 -11.68 8.21
CA GLN A 328 0.01 -10.99 8.53
C GLN A 328 1.10 -11.21 7.47
N VAL A 329 1.12 -12.41 6.88
CA VAL A 329 2.11 -12.82 5.88
C VAL A 329 1.66 -12.57 4.45
N HIS A 330 0.37 -12.44 4.20
CA HIS A 330 -0.15 -12.12 2.87
C HIS A 330 -1.47 -11.34 2.94
N THR A 331 -1.57 -10.37 2.06
CA THR A 331 -2.76 -9.55 1.84
C THR A 331 -3.09 -9.55 0.37
N LEU A 332 -4.37 -9.58 0.03
CA LEU A 332 -4.87 -9.36 -1.32
C LEU A 332 -6.14 -8.52 -1.22
N LEU A 333 -6.10 -7.32 -1.78
CA LEU A 333 -7.19 -6.36 -1.81
C LEU A 333 -7.69 -6.20 -3.24
N ALA A 334 -9.00 -6.30 -3.44
CA ALA A 334 -9.66 -5.95 -4.69
C ALA A 334 -10.39 -4.62 -4.52
N THR A 335 -10.20 -3.69 -5.47
CA THR A 335 -10.86 -2.39 -5.48
C THR A 335 -11.48 -2.15 -6.84
N GLY A 336 -12.76 -1.82 -6.88
CA GLY A 336 -13.45 -1.40 -8.10
C GLY A 336 -14.04 0.00 -7.92
N GLY A 337 -14.00 0.82 -8.97
CA GLY A 337 -14.48 2.19 -8.84
C GLY A 337 -14.63 2.94 -10.15
N LEU A 338 -15.00 4.21 -10.01
CA LEU A 338 -15.17 5.18 -11.09
C LEU A 338 -14.35 6.42 -10.79
N ASP A 339 -13.54 6.83 -11.75
CA ASP A 339 -12.85 8.11 -11.78
C ASP A 339 -13.57 9.08 -12.72
N ILE A 340 -13.82 10.28 -12.26
CA ILE A 340 -14.28 11.43 -13.02
C ILE A 340 -13.14 12.43 -13.06
N VAL A 341 -12.54 12.64 -14.21
CA VAL A 341 -11.42 13.57 -14.40
C VAL A 341 -11.82 14.69 -15.33
N ASN A 342 -11.68 15.91 -14.87
CA ASN A 342 -11.88 17.11 -15.68
C ASN A 342 -10.57 17.92 -15.66
N GLN A 343 -9.95 18.10 -16.81
CA GLN A 343 -8.72 18.86 -16.94
C GLN A 343 -8.85 19.89 -18.04
N ASP A 344 -8.63 21.15 -17.70
CA ASP A 344 -8.65 22.29 -18.61
C ASP A 344 -7.26 22.92 -18.65
N LEU A 345 -6.73 23.14 -19.85
CA LEU A 345 -5.51 23.92 -20.09
C LEU A 345 -5.85 25.17 -20.86
N ARG A 346 -5.38 26.34 -20.40
CA ARG A 346 -5.69 27.63 -20.99
C ARG A 346 -4.42 28.47 -21.18
N PHE A 347 -4.44 29.35 -22.19
CA PHE A 347 -3.38 30.27 -22.52
C PHE A 347 -3.85 31.72 -22.39
N GLY A 348 -2.99 32.60 -21.92
CA GLY A 348 -3.20 34.05 -21.85
C GLY A 348 -2.96 34.64 -20.46
N ALA A 349 -2.37 35.83 -20.43
CA ALA A 349 -2.14 36.59 -19.20
C ALA A 349 -3.39 37.39 -18.79
N ALA A 350 -4.22 37.80 -19.74
CA ALA A 350 -5.46 38.55 -19.52
C ALA A 350 -6.68 37.65 -19.41
N THR A 351 -7.77 38.15 -18.81
CA THR A 351 -9.06 37.45 -18.72
C THR A 351 -10.02 38.00 -19.79
N PRO A 352 -10.74 37.16 -20.57
CA PRO A 352 -10.75 35.69 -20.50
C PRO A 352 -9.53 35.04 -21.16
N ARG A 353 -9.02 33.93 -20.56
CA ARG A 353 -7.97 33.10 -21.13
C ARG A 353 -8.51 32.23 -22.26
N VAL A 354 -7.69 31.98 -23.28
CA VAL A 354 -8.05 31.13 -24.42
C VAL A 354 -7.90 29.65 -24.01
N PRO A 355 -8.94 28.82 -24.13
CA PRO A 355 -8.82 27.40 -23.88
C PRO A 355 -7.94 26.73 -24.94
N LEU A 356 -6.94 25.96 -24.50
CA LEU A 356 -6.06 25.16 -25.36
C LEU A 356 -6.52 23.73 -25.47
N SER A 357 -6.86 23.10 -24.33
CA SER A 357 -7.43 21.74 -24.32
C SER A 357 -8.42 21.57 -23.18
N ARG A 358 -9.32 20.62 -23.38
CA ARG A 358 -10.34 20.22 -22.40
C ARG A 358 -10.55 18.72 -22.43
N ASP A 359 -10.11 18.04 -21.36
CA ASP A 359 -10.29 16.62 -21.18
C ASP A 359 -11.39 16.36 -20.15
N ARG A 360 -12.32 15.48 -20.49
CA ARG A 360 -13.37 14.97 -19.61
C ARG A 360 -13.33 13.46 -19.68
N LEU A 361 -12.63 12.82 -18.72
CA LEU A 361 -12.50 11.38 -18.66
C LEU A 361 -13.46 10.80 -17.63
N ARG A 362 -14.04 9.67 -17.97
CA ARG A 362 -14.90 8.84 -17.11
C ARG A 362 -14.37 7.44 -17.20
N VAL A 363 -13.72 6.97 -16.12
CA VAL A 363 -12.93 5.74 -16.19
C VAL A 363 -13.40 4.76 -15.13
N LEU A 364 -13.93 3.63 -15.56
CA LEU A 364 -14.14 2.49 -14.68
C LEU A 364 -12.80 1.80 -14.45
N PHE A 365 -12.52 1.41 -13.22
CA PHE A 365 -11.30 0.67 -12.90
C PHE A 365 -11.56 -0.54 -12.00
N LEU A 366 -10.72 -1.55 -12.17
CA LEU A 366 -10.60 -2.70 -11.29
C LEU A 366 -9.12 -2.87 -10.93
N ARG A 367 -8.82 -2.88 -9.64
CA ARG A 367 -7.46 -2.96 -9.10
C ARG A 367 -7.34 -4.14 -8.14
N LEU A 368 -6.25 -4.89 -8.28
CA LEU A 368 -5.82 -5.91 -7.34
C LEU A 368 -4.47 -5.46 -6.75
N GLU A 369 -4.40 -5.40 -5.42
CA GLU A 369 -3.20 -5.06 -4.67
C GLU A 369 -2.86 -6.22 -3.75
N GLY A 370 -1.62 -6.66 -3.78
CA GLY A 370 -1.17 -7.80 -2.96
C GLY A 370 0.16 -7.54 -2.29
N GLU A 371 0.34 -8.14 -1.12
CA GLU A 371 1.61 -8.12 -0.38
C GLU A 371 1.88 -9.52 0.20
N LEU A 372 3.14 -9.95 0.09
CA LEU A 372 3.67 -11.17 0.69
C LEU A 372 4.89 -10.79 1.54
N VAL A 373 4.96 -11.35 2.74
CA VAL A 373 6.04 -11.09 3.69
C VAL A 373 6.60 -12.43 4.18
N ASP A 374 7.91 -12.48 4.40
CA ASP A 374 8.59 -13.65 4.97
C ASP A 374 7.98 -14.07 6.31
N PRO A 375 7.38 -15.27 6.41
CA PRO A 375 6.73 -15.73 7.65
C PRO A 375 7.69 -15.86 8.83
N ASP A 376 8.94 -16.28 8.57
CA ASP A 376 9.93 -16.51 9.62
C ASP A 376 10.39 -15.21 10.26
N SER A 377 10.31 -14.10 9.53
CA SER A 377 10.68 -12.77 10.02
C SER A 377 9.74 -12.24 11.09
N ILE A 378 8.49 -12.70 11.12
CA ILE A 378 7.48 -12.22 12.10
C ILE A 378 7.82 -12.69 13.52
N VAL A 379 8.38 -13.88 13.64
CA VAL A 379 8.77 -14.50 14.92
C VAL A 379 10.28 -14.48 15.13
N SER A 380 11.02 -13.80 14.28
CA SER A 380 12.49 -13.78 14.28
C SER A 380 13.07 -13.11 15.52
N THR A 381 14.09 -13.73 16.10
CA THR A 381 14.92 -13.16 17.17
C THR A 381 16.30 -12.68 16.69
N ILE A 382 16.62 -12.91 15.41
CA ILE A 382 17.95 -12.63 14.82
C ILE A 382 18.01 -11.30 14.08
N GLY A 383 17.08 -10.38 14.35
CA GLY A 383 17.12 -9.01 13.86
C GLY A 383 16.23 -8.71 12.66
N TYR A 384 15.50 -9.66 12.11
CA TYR A 384 14.38 -9.42 11.20
C TYR A 384 13.11 -9.13 11.98
N SER A 385 12.11 -8.55 11.34
CA SER A 385 10.81 -8.26 11.94
C SER A 385 9.73 -8.19 10.85
N GLY A 386 8.45 -8.12 11.21
CA GLY A 386 7.38 -7.89 10.26
C GLY A 386 7.49 -6.54 9.51
N MET A 387 8.13 -5.53 10.12
CA MET A 387 8.41 -4.24 9.46
C MET A 387 9.62 -4.31 8.52
N GLU A 388 10.67 -5.04 8.90
CA GLU A 388 11.90 -5.23 8.15
C GLU A 388 12.16 -6.73 7.95
N PRO A 389 11.34 -7.42 7.13
CA PRO A 389 11.46 -8.85 6.91
C PRO A 389 12.67 -9.19 6.04
N LYS A 390 13.05 -10.47 6.03
CA LYS A 390 14.10 -10.99 5.15
C LYS A 390 13.75 -10.79 3.69
N TRP A 391 12.48 -10.98 3.34
CA TRP A 391 11.97 -10.61 2.03
C TRP A 391 10.53 -10.10 2.12
N ARG A 392 10.21 -9.16 1.23
CA ARG A 392 8.88 -8.61 1.02
C ARG A 392 8.64 -8.47 -0.47
N LEU A 393 7.45 -8.84 -0.91
CA LEU A 393 7.00 -8.67 -2.28
C LEU A 393 5.62 -8.01 -2.25
N GLY A 394 5.49 -6.84 -2.81
CA GLY A 394 4.23 -6.14 -3.03
C GLY A 394 3.96 -5.97 -4.51
N GLY A 395 2.69 -5.83 -4.90
CA GLY A 395 2.34 -5.58 -6.28
C GLY A 395 0.93 -5.07 -6.46
N MET A 396 0.71 -4.40 -7.59
CA MET A 396 -0.57 -3.88 -8.02
C MET A 396 -0.77 -4.19 -9.50
N LEU A 397 -1.97 -4.63 -9.84
CA LEU A 397 -2.47 -4.76 -11.22
C LEU A 397 -3.79 -3.99 -11.31
N GLU A 398 -3.89 -3.06 -12.27
CA GLU A 398 -5.07 -2.23 -12.47
C GLU A 398 -5.47 -2.23 -13.94
N MET A 399 -6.74 -2.54 -14.18
CA MET A 399 -7.41 -2.40 -15.47
C MET A 399 -8.27 -1.15 -15.42
N ARG A 400 -8.19 -0.32 -16.46
CA ARG A 400 -8.93 0.93 -16.58
C ARG A 400 -9.58 0.98 -17.95
N GLN A 401 -10.85 1.36 -17.99
CA GLN A 401 -11.63 1.51 -19.22
C GLN A 401 -12.34 2.85 -19.21
N GLY A 402 -12.00 3.70 -20.15
CA GLY A 402 -12.78 4.91 -20.40
C GLY A 402 -14.20 4.53 -20.88
N ILE A 403 -15.18 5.31 -20.49
CA ILE A 403 -16.56 5.12 -20.89
C ILE A 403 -17.14 6.38 -21.52
N ASP A 404 -17.94 6.23 -22.55
CA ASP A 404 -18.73 7.28 -23.14
C ASP A 404 -19.96 7.54 -22.25
N GLY A 405 -20.22 8.77 -21.91
CA GLY A 405 -21.33 9.16 -21.05
C GLY A 405 -20.89 10.03 -19.87
N LEU A 406 -21.81 10.38 -19.00
CA LEU A 406 -21.60 11.29 -17.86
C LEU A 406 -20.83 12.59 -18.23
N GLY A 407 -20.98 13.05 -19.49
CA GLY A 407 -20.28 14.22 -20.00
C GLY A 407 -18.79 13.98 -20.32
N ALA A 408 -18.41 12.77 -20.71
CA ALA A 408 -17.10 12.46 -21.25
C ALA A 408 -16.82 13.30 -22.52
N SER A 409 -15.55 13.54 -22.81
CA SER A 409 -15.15 14.13 -24.09
C SER A 409 -15.36 13.13 -25.22
N ASP A 410 -15.73 13.63 -26.39
CA ASP A 410 -15.70 12.85 -27.63
C ASP A 410 -14.28 12.82 -28.20
N ALA A 411 -13.90 11.72 -28.85
CA ALA A 411 -12.72 11.71 -29.72
C ALA A 411 -12.87 12.74 -30.84
N CYS A 412 -11.76 13.31 -31.32
CA CYS A 412 -11.82 14.34 -32.37
C CYS A 412 -12.45 13.85 -33.67
N GLY A 413 -12.41 12.55 -33.94
CA GLY A 413 -12.98 11.91 -35.13
C GLY A 413 -12.21 12.23 -36.41
N ALA A 414 -12.74 11.74 -37.55
CA ALA A 414 -12.14 12.00 -38.84
C ALA A 414 -12.14 13.50 -39.14
N ALA A 415 -11.02 14.00 -39.68
CA ALA A 415 -10.79 15.42 -39.97
C ALA A 415 -10.99 16.35 -38.75
N PHE A 416 -10.86 15.84 -37.54
CA PHE A 416 -10.96 16.57 -36.27
C PHE A 416 -12.27 17.36 -36.07
N VAL A 417 -13.37 16.87 -36.60
CA VAL A 417 -14.69 17.56 -36.62
C VAL A 417 -15.16 17.92 -35.19
N ASN A 418 -14.91 17.06 -34.20
CA ASN A 418 -15.33 17.30 -32.82
C ASN A 418 -14.39 18.24 -32.08
N CYS A 419 -13.22 18.53 -32.62
CA CYS A 419 -12.18 19.37 -32.01
C CYS A 419 -11.95 20.70 -32.74
N ALA A 420 -12.66 20.93 -33.86
CA ALA A 420 -12.56 22.16 -34.63
C ALA A 420 -13.27 23.33 -33.95
N SER A 421 -12.73 24.56 -34.13
CA SER A 421 -13.35 25.79 -33.63
C SER A 421 -14.83 25.88 -34.04
N PRO A 422 -15.75 26.29 -33.15
CA PRO A 422 -15.52 26.94 -31.84
C PRO A 422 -15.34 25.99 -30.65
N ARG A 423 -15.23 24.66 -30.85
CA ARG A 423 -15.02 23.69 -29.78
C ARG A 423 -13.59 23.75 -29.26
N THR A 424 -13.40 23.39 -28.00
CA THR A 424 -12.08 23.23 -27.39
C THR A 424 -11.60 21.80 -27.62
N PRO A 425 -10.42 21.58 -28.23
CA PRO A 425 -9.91 20.23 -28.47
C PRO A 425 -9.55 19.49 -27.17
N ILE A 426 -9.46 18.16 -27.26
CA ILE A 426 -8.85 17.33 -26.23
C ILE A 426 -7.31 17.46 -26.26
N SER A 427 -6.62 17.05 -25.19
CA SER A 427 -5.16 17.23 -25.02
C SER A 427 -4.30 16.49 -26.05
N GLN A 428 -4.83 15.42 -26.65
CA GLN A 428 -4.23 14.66 -27.75
C GLN A 428 -5.28 14.55 -28.87
N LEU A 429 -5.00 15.14 -30.04
CA LEU A 429 -6.01 15.23 -31.13
C LEU A 429 -6.43 13.89 -31.70
N ASP A 430 -5.53 12.88 -31.66
CA ASP A 430 -5.79 11.49 -32.06
C ASP A 430 -6.05 10.58 -30.84
N GLY A 431 -6.26 11.18 -29.65
CA GLY A 431 -6.53 10.48 -28.42
C GLY A 431 -7.94 9.91 -28.34
N ASP A 432 -8.06 8.79 -27.63
CA ASP A 432 -9.33 8.13 -27.35
C ASP A 432 -9.71 8.32 -25.88
N PRO A 433 -10.77 9.10 -25.55
CA PRO A 433 -11.26 9.24 -24.19
C PRO A 433 -11.79 7.94 -23.58
N SER A 434 -12.18 6.97 -24.44
CA SER A 434 -12.67 5.65 -24.02
C SER A 434 -11.58 4.56 -24.01
N ALA A 435 -10.31 4.94 -24.09
CA ALA A 435 -9.16 4.03 -24.16
C ALA A 435 -9.11 3.00 -23.02
N PHE A 436 -8.56 1.83 -23.34
CA PHE A 436 -8.21 0.80 -22.37
C PHE A 436 -6.76 0.99 -21.88
N VAL A 437 -6.56 0.86 -20.57
CA VAL A 437 -5.24 0.96 -19.95
C VAL A 437 -5.04 -0.18 -18.95
N LEU A 438 -3.94 -0.89 -19.08
CA LEU A 438 -3.46 -1.86 -18.08
C LEU A 438 -2.23 -1.29 -17.38
N ARG A 439 -2.28 -1.21 -16.04
CA ARG A 439 -1.16 -0.77 -15.20
C ARG A 439 -0.70 -1.88 -14.28
N ALA A 440 0.59 -2.00 -14.11
CA ALA A 440 1.19 -2.92 -13.15
C ALA A 440 2.35 -2.22 -12.42
N SER A 441 2.48 -2.51 -11.14
CA SER A 441 3.66 -2.14 -10.36
C SER A 441 3.99 -3.25 -9.39
N ALA A 442 5.27 -3.36 -9.03
CA ALA A 442 5.71 -4.26 -7.98
C ALA A 442 6.79 -3.59 -7.11
N GLN A 443 6.95 -4.10 -5.92
CA GLN A 443 8.00 -3.74 -4.98
C GLN A 443 8.56 -5.03 -4.42
N ALA A 444 9.85 -5.26 -4.58
CA ALA A 444 10.56 -6.41 -4.07
C ALA A 444 11.70 -5.93 -3.17
N GLU A 445 11.74 -6.43 -1.95
CA GLU A 445 12.83 -6.20 -1.01
C GLU A 445 13.41 -7.54 -0.57
N TYR A 446 14.72 -7.63 -0.58
CA TYR A 446 15.46 -8.78 -0.07
C TYR A 446 16.59 -8.32 0.85
N ARG A 447 16.63 -8.87 2.07
CA ARG A 447 17.63 -8.57 3.09
C ARG A 447 18.46 -9.82 3.38
N PRO A 448 19.61 -10.00 2.74
CA PRO A 448 20.51 -11.10 3.06
C PRO A 448 21.01 -11.05 4.51
N THR A 449 21.15 -9.86 5.04
CA THR A 449 21.39 -9.57 6.47
C THR A 449 20.45 -8.50 6.95
N PRO A 450 20.16 -8.37 8.26
CA PRO A 450 19.24 -7.35 8.78
C PRO A 450 19.61 -5.90 8.42
N ASN A 451 20.86 -5.65 8.02
CA ASN A 451 21.35 -4.30 7.72
C ASN A 451 21.55 -4.02 6.23
N VAL A 452 21.42 -5.00 5.35
CA VAL A 452 21.59 -4.82 3.89
C VAL A 452 20.29 -5.13 3.19
N THR A 453 19.78 -4.19 2.38
CA THR A 453 18.54 -4.37 1.64
C THR A 453 18.77 -4.10 0.17
N PHE A 454 18.42 -5.05 -0.68
CA PHE A 454 18.22 -4.86 -2.10
C PHE A 454 16.74 -4.57 -2.33
N ALA A 455 16.43 -3.45 -2.97
CA ALA A 455 15.06 -3.07 -3.28
C ALA A 455 14.92 -2.83 -4.79
N LEU A 456 13.83 -3.31 -5.35
CA LEU A 456 13.48 -3.16 -6.77
C LEU A 456 12.02 -2.74 -6.88
N ALA A 457 11.73 -1.68 -7.61
CA ALA A 457 10.39 -1.16 -7.83
C ALA A 457 10.11 -0.97 -9.33
N PRO A 458 9.75 -2.04 -10.07
CA PRO A 458 9.30 -1.94 -11.45
C PRO A 458 7.87 -1.42 -11.53
N ARG A 459 7.58 -0.70 -12.61
CA ARG A 459 6.24 -0.26 -12.99
C ARG A 459 6.06 -0.34 -14.49
N ALA A 460 4.88 -0.65 -14.96
CA ALA A 460 4.56 -0.75 -16.37
C ALA A 460 3.15 -0.23 -16.65
N GLN A 461 2.94 0.29 -17.85
CA GLN A 461 1.64 0.61 -18.41
C GLN A 461 1.58 0.14 -19.85
N TYR A 462 0.44 -0.38 -20.24
CA TYR A 462 0.15 -0.74 -21.61
C TYR A 462 -1.20 -0.18 -22.03
N SER A 463 -1.25 0.45 -23.21
CA SER A 463 -2.48 0.82 -23.90
C SER A 463 -2.34 0.49 -25.38
N PRO A 464 -3.37 -0.08 -26.03
CA PRO A 464 -3.41 -0.20 -27.47
C PRO A 464 -3.72 1.14 -28.16
N ASP A 465 -4.28 2.11 -27.39
CA ASP A 465 -4.85 3.36 -27.88
C ASP A 465 -3.93 4.55 -27.56
N VAL A 466 -4.15 5.67 -28.25
CA VAL A 466 -3.55 6.96 -27.90
C VAL A 466 -4.28 7.55 -26.71
N LEU A 467 -3.57 7.85 -25.64
CA LEU A 467 -4.14 8.29 -24.38
C LEU A 467 -4.19 9.82 -24.27
N LEU A 468 -5.22 10.34 -23.63
CA LEU A 468 -5.22 11.72 -23.17
C LEU A 468 -4.17 11.92 -22.06
N SER A 469 -3.67 13.15 -21.94
CA SER A 469 -2.49 13.49 -21.10
C SER A 469 -2.56 12.98 -19.66
N TYR A 470 -3.74 12.95 -19.04
CA TYR A 470 -3.92 12.46 -17.68
C TYR A 470 -3.69 10.94 -17.55
N GLU A 471 -4.08 10.14 -18.56
CA GLU A 471 -3.92 8.69 -18.53
C GLU A 471 -2.53 8.22 -18.96
N GLN A 472 -1.73 9.07 -19.61
CA GLN A 472 -0.37 8.70 -20.01
C GLN A 472 0.50 8.34 -18.80
N MET A 473 1.36 7.34 -18.97
CA MET A 473 2.41 7.02 -18.01
C MET A 473 3.47 8.11 -18.03
N SER A 474 3.94 8.55 -16.87
CA SER A 474 5.00 9.53 -16.76
C SER A 474 6.26 8.98 -16.09
N ALA A 475 7.44 9.51 -16.45
CA ALA A 475 8.68 9.26 -15.75
C ALA A 475 9.39 10.56 -15.38
N GLY A 476 10.15 10.49 -14.28
CA GLY A 476 10.82 11.59 -13.62
C GLY A 476 10.85 11.36 -12.10
N ASN A 477 11.08 12.43 -11.35
CA ASN A 477 11.38 12.36 -9.92
C ASN A 477 10.34 11.60 -9.06
N TYR A 478 9.04 11.77 -9.31
CA TYR A 478 7.99 11.08 -8.53
C TYR A 478 7.83 9.59 -8.88
N THR A 479 8.54 9.12 -9.88
CA THR A 479 8.39 7.75 -10.38
C THR A 479 9.76 7.07 -10.55
N ALA A 480 10.16 6.76 -11.77
CA ALA A 480 11.50 6.29 -12.11
C ALA A 480 12.24 7.40 -12.85
N GLY A 481 13.36 7.90 -12.26
CA GLY A 481 14.15 8.96 -12.85
C GLY A 481 14.38 10.17 -11.95
N ARG A 482 14.85 9.93 -10.73
CA ARG A 482 15.10 10.98 -9.70
C ARG A 482 16.02 12.11 -10.15
N GLY A 483 16.88 11.88 -11.13
CA GLY A 483 17.72 12.93 -11.73
C GLY A 483 16.99 13.95 -12.60
N TYR A 484 15.71 13.72 -12.92
CA TYR A 484 14.91 14.55 -13.84
C TYR A 484 13.72 15.20 -13.15
N ASP A 485 13.16 16.23 -13.77
CA ASP A 485 11.90 16.82 -13.31
C ASP A 485 10.75 15.80 -13.48
N PRO A 486 9.69 15.87 -12.66
CA PRO A 486 8.49 15.08 -12.84
C PRO A 486 7.92 15.22 -14.25
N GLY A 487 7.46 14.10 -14.82
CA GLY A 487 6.81 14.11 -16.13
C GLY A 487 7.70 14.54 -17.30
N VAL A 488 9.02 14.50 -17.19
CA VAL A 488 9.94 14.92 -18.26
C VAL A 488 9.74 14.10 -19.53
N ILE A 489 9.37 12.83 -19.42
CA ILE A 489 8.87 12.00 -20.52
C ILE A 489 7.55 11.37 -20.12
N THR A 490 6.67 11.23 -21.11
CA THR A 490 5.38 10.54 -20.96
C THR A 490 5.15 9.62 -22.14
N GLY A 491 4.21 8.69 -22.04
CA GLY A 491 3.83 7.82 -23.15
C GLY A 491 2.54 7.07 -22.88
N ASP A 492 1.96 6.51 -23.93
CA ASP A 492 0.74 5.71 -23.83
C ASP A 492 1.04 4.35 -23.19
N SER A 493 2.21 3.81 -23.50
CA SER A 493 2.77 2.60 -22.89
C SER A 493 4.15 2.89 -22.33
N GLY A 494 4.56 2.17 -21.30
CA GLY A 494 5.88 2.41 -20.71
C GLY A 494 6.30 1.37 -19.69
N VAL A 495 7.60 1.36 -19.40
CA VAL A 495 8.21 0.59 -18.32
C VAL A 495 9.18 1.49 -17.58
N GLY A 496 9.12 1.47 -16.27
CA GLY A 496 10.06 2.15 -15.38
C GLY A 496 10.58 1.19 -14.32
N VAL A 497 11.81 1.38 -13.88
CA VAL A 497 12.40 0.61 -12.78
C VAL A 497 13.22 1.53 -11.89
N ALA A 498 13.07 1.38 -10.59
CA ALA A 498 13.94 1.96 -9.59
C ALA A 498 14.59 0.83 -8.79
N ALA A 499 15.92 0.80 -8.73
CA ALA A 499 16.70 -0.17 -7.96
C ALA A 499 17.51 0.55 -6.89
N GLU A 500 17.53 0.00 -5.67
CA GLU A 500 18.29 0.56 -4.54
C GLU A 500 19.07 -0.52 -3.80
N LEU A 501 20.28 -0.17 -3.38
CA LEU A 501 21.02 -0.88 -2.34
C LEU A 501 21.07 0.01 -1.11
N ARG A 502 20.53 -0.48 0.01
CA ARG A 502 20.39 0.24 1.26
C ARG A 502 21.23 -0.43 2.35
N TYR A 503 21.81 0.36 3.23
CA TYR A 503 22.51 -0.13 4.41
C TYR A 503 21.93 0.46 5.68
N GLY A 504 21.80 -0.34 6.75
CA GLY A 504 21.18 0.06 7.99
C GLY A 504 19.66 -0.18 8.00
N ARG A 505 19.01 0.34 9.01
CA ARG A 505 17.57 0.17 9.26
C ARG A 505 16.83 1.47 9.03
N ILE A 506 15.55 1.36 8.68
CA ILE A 506 14.66 2.52 8.62
C ILE A 506 13.89 2.70 9.94
N ALA A 507 13.66 1.62 10.69
CA ALA A 507 12.99 1.67 11.98
C ALA A 507 14.01 1.79 13.13
N PRO A 508 13.89 2.78 14.05
CA PRO A 508 14.70 2.86 15.25
C PRO A 508 14.52 1.62 16.13
N ARG A 509 15.58 1.23 16.85
CA ARG A 509 15.54 0.08 17.77
C ARG A 509 14.97 0.43 19.13
N GLU A 510 15.17 1.67 19.55
CA GLU A 510 14.77 2.18 20.86
C GLU A 510 13.93 3.43 20.69
N PRO A 511 12.94 3.65 21.55
CA PRO A 511 12.18 4.91 21.57
C PRO A 511 13.10 6.12 21.72
N GLY A 512 12.87 7.16 20.92
CA GLY A 512 13.68 8.38 20.87
C GLY A 512 14.97 8.29 20.08
N ALA A 513 15.34 7.10 19.58
CA ALA A 513 16.52 6.93 18.75
C ALA A 513 16.28 7.39 17.29
N VAL A 514 17.37 7.66 16.59
CA VAL A 514 17.37 7.96 15.16
C VAL A 514 17.94 6.77 14.40
N ALA A 515 17.18 6.24 13.47
CA ALA A 515 17.67 5.27 12.50
C ALA A 515 18.24 5.99 11.28
N LEU A 516 19.39 5.53 10.78
CA LEU A 516 20.04 6.05 9.58
C LEU A 516 20.16 4.95 8.53
N GLN A 517 19.78 5.28 7.30
CA GLN A 517 19.85 4.35 6.17
C GLN A 517 20.43 5.05 4.94
N PRO A 518 21.78 5.04 4.76
CA PRO A 518 22.40 5.41 3.51
C PRO A 518 22.00 4.44 2.39
N PHE A 519 21.91 4.94 1.17
CA PHE A 519 21.56 4.15 0.00
C PHE A 519 22.22 4.67 -1.28
N VAL A 520 22.34 3.80 -2.27
CA VAL A 520 22.63 4.14 -3.66
C VAL A 520 21.53 3.61 -4.55
N PHE A 521 21.34 4.24 -5.70
CA PHE A 521 20.24 3.87 -6.59
C PHE A 521 20.60 4.00 -8.06
N PHE A 522 19.82 3.29 -8.87
CA PHE A 522 19.76 3.42 -10.32
C PHE A 522 18.30 3.38 -10.77
N ASP A 523 17.90 4.36 -11.59
CA ASP A 523 16.57 4.43 -12.19
C ASP A 523 16.67 4.38 -13.71
N ALA A 524 15.71 3.71 -14.35
CA ALA A 524 15.58 3.67 -15.80
C ALA A 524 14.09 3.71 -16.20
N ALA A 525 13.78 4.34 -17.33
CA ALA A 525 12.43 4.32 -17.90
C ALA A 525 12.47 4.37 -19.42
N TRP A 526 11.46 3.74 -20.03
CA TRP A 526 11.19 3.68 -21.47
C TRP A 526 9.71 3.97 -21.68
N MET A 527 9.39 4.90 -22.59
CA MET A 527 8.02 5.32 -22.91
C MET A 527 7.80 5.22 -24.41
N TRP A 528 6.67 4.63 -24.80
CA TRP A 528 6.24 4.46 -26.20
C TRP A 528 4.95 5.21 -26.44
N HIS A 529 4.84 5.79 -27.64
CA HIS A 529 3.67 6.50 -28.11
C HIS A 529 2.93 5.68 -29.16
N ARG A 530 1.61 5.76 -29.14
CA ARG A 530 0.73 5.14 -30.14
C ARG A 530 0.36 6.11 -31.28
N SER A 531 0.47 7.42 -31.02
CA SER A 531 0.19 8.43 -31.99
C SER A 531 1.14 8.34 -33.19
N ALA A 532 0.58 8.20 -34.39
CA ALA A 532 1.35 8.30 -35.65
C ALA A 532 1.91 9.70 -35.89
N ASN A 533 1.34 10.72 -35.23
CA ASN A 533 1.74 12.11 -35.32
C ASN A 533 2.78 12.50 -34.24
N PHE A 534 3.22 11.55 -33.44
CA PHE A 534 4.25 11.83 -32.43
C PHE A 534 5.56 12.25 -33.08
N VAL A 535 6.08 13.39 -32.67
CA VAL A 535 7.37 13.90 -33.13
C VAL A 535 8.40 13.72 -32.01
N GLY A 536 9.39 12.86 -32.22
CA GLY A 536 10.43 12.58 -31.23
C GLY A 536 11.01 11.18 -31.40
N LEU A 537 11.88 10.81 -30.47
CA LEU A 537 12.39 9.44 -30.40
C LEU A 537 11.33 8.55 -29.75
N ASP A 538 11.06 7.40 -30.36
CA ASP A 538 10.17 6.37 -29.80
C ASP A 538 10.90 5.01 -29.77
N PRO A 539 11.15 4.43 -28.59
CA PRO A 539 10.79 4.91 -27.26
C PRO A 539 11.65 6.07 -26.75
N GLN A 540 11.02 6.97 -26.00
CA GLN A 540 11.75 7.92 -25.15
C GLN A 540 12.40 7.17 -23.99
N LYS A 541 13.61 7.61 -23.58
CA LYS A 541 14.39 6.89 -22.55
C LYS A 541 15.00 7.86 -21.54
N LEU A 542 15.04 7.47 -20.28
CA LEU A 542 15.83 8.17 -19.27
C LEU A 542 16.54 7.19 -18.34
N TYR A 543 17.69 7.64 -17.83
CA TYR A 543 18.49 6.91 -16.84
C TYR A 543 19.02 7.89 -15.83
N SER A 544 18.93 7.58 -14.55
CA SER A 544 19.55 8.36 -13.48
C SER A 544 20.19 7.46 -12.43
N ALA A 545 21.21 7.98 -11.77
CA ALA A 545 21.88 7.31 -10.66
C ALA A 545 22.22 8.31 -9.57
N GLY A 546 22.46 7.80 -8.38
CA GLY A 546 22.83 8.61 -7.26
C GLY A 546 22.86 7.86 -5.95
N GLY A 547 22.79 8.61 -4.87
CA GLY A 547 22.74 8.06 -3.53
C GLY A 547 22.18 9.07 -2.54
N GLY A 548 21.93 8.62 -1.32
CA GLY A 548 21.33 9.48 -0.33
C GLY A 548 21.39 8.89 1.07
N LEU A 549 20.72 9.58 1.96
CA LEU A 549 20.57 9.21 3.37
C LEU A 549 19.12 9.40 3.79
N ARG A 550 18.54 8.36 4.38
CA ARG A 550 17.28 8.44 5.12
C ARG A 550 17.57 8.48 6.61
N ALA A 551 16.92 9.38 7.33
CA ALA A 551 16.96 9.46 8.78
C ALA A 551 15.52 9.42 9.30
N THR A 552 15.24 8.48 10.20
CA THR A 552 13.92 8.34 10.82
C THR A 552 14.06 8.48 12.33
N TRP A 553 13.33 9.41 12.93
CA TRP A 553 13.25 9.62 14.36
C TRP A 553 11.89 9.14 14.85
N ASP A 554 11.84 7.92 15.37
CA ASP A 554 10.59 7.24 15.73
C ASP A 554 9.51 7.37 14.65
N ASN A 555 8.26 7.65 15.09
CA ASN A 555 7.17 8.04 14.21
C ASN A 555 7.03 9.56 14.05
N HIS A 556 7.97 10.35 14.59
CA HIS A 556 7.87 11.80 14.65
C HIS A 556 8.30 12.47 13.37
N ALA A 557 9.44 12.07 12.82
CA ALA A 557 9.99 12.70 11.65
C ALA A 557 10.79 11.74 10.78
N ARG A 558 10.72 11.95 9.48
CA ARG A 558 11.54 11.28 8.46
C ARG A 558 12.14 12.33 7.53
N LEU A 559 13.46 12.29 7.39
CA LEU A 559 14.23 13.10 6.47
C LEU A 559 14.80 12.21 5.38
N ASP A 560 14.55 12.55 4.12
CA ASP A 560 15.15 11.92 2.95
C ASP A 560 16.02 12.96 2.21
N LEU A 561 17.32 12.69 2.09
CA LEU A 561 18.27 13.48 1.31
C LEU A 561 18.79 12.63 0.17
N THR A 562 18.71 13.12 -1.06
CA THR A 562 19.13 12.36 -2.24
C THR A 562 19.90 13.26 -3.22
N LEU A 563 21.10 12.84 -3.60
CA LEU A 563 21.85 13.38 -4.73
C LEU A 563 21.54 12.51 -5.95
N ALA A 564 20.97 13.10 -7.00
CA ALA A 564 20.52 12.40 -8.19
C ALA A 564 21.09 13.07 -9.44
N THR A 565 21.75 12.28 -10.29
CA THR A 565 22.35 12.75 -11.53
C THR A 565 21.69 12.09 -12.73
N PRO A 566 21.19 12.86 -13.72
CA PRO A 566 20.73 12.31 -14.97
C PRO A 566 21.94 11.77 -15.74
N LEU A 567 21.86 10.55 -16.27
CA LEU A 567 22.95 9.93 -17.02
C LEU A 567 22.85 10.21 -18.53
N ARG A 568 21.67 10.57 -18.99
CA ARG A 568 21.37 10.89 -20.39
C ARG A 568 20.62 12.24 -20.47
N LYS A 569 20.71 12.89 -21.60
CA LYS A 569 19.82 14.00 -21.97
C LYS A 569 18.41 13.45 -22.23
N ALA A 570 17.38 14.02 -21.61
CA ALA A 570 16.00 13.68 -21.97
C ALA A 570 15.67 14.21 -23.35
N ASP A 571 14.78 13.52 -24.05
CA ASP A 571 14.31 13.98 -25.36
C ASP A 571 13.65 15.37 -25.20
N PHE A 572 13.76 16.22 -26.20
CA PHE A 572 13.32 17.63 -26.18
C PHE A 572 14.09 18.57 -25.24
N GLN A 573 15.09 18.13 -24.50
CA GLN A 573 16.02 19.01 -23.78
C GLN A 573 17.23 19.35 -24.65
N THR A 574 17.72 20.58 -24.56
CA THR A 574 18.93 21.02 -25.29
C THR A 574 20.19 20.45 -24.67
N GLU A 575 20.22 20.34 -23.34
CA GLU A 575 21.37 19.88 -22.56
C GLU A 575 21.01 18.79 -21.56
N LYS A 576 22.01 18.03 -21.14
CA LYS A 576 21.87 17.12 -20.02
C LYS A 576 21.76 17.93 -18.73
N GLY A 577 20.72 17.68 -17.94
CA GLY A 577 20.52 18.35 -16.65
C GLY A 577 21.67 18.08 -15.66
N GLY A 578 21.92 19.04 -14.77
CA GLY A 578 22.90 18.91 -13.68
C GLY A 578 22.45 17.95 -12.57
N THR A 579 23.38 17.62 -11.67
CA THR A 579 23.08 16.89 -10.44
C THR A 579 22.10 17.67 -9.57
N ARG A 580 21.11 16.98 -9.01
CA ARG A 580 20.06 17.55 -8.16
C ARG A 580 20.23 17.09 -6.72
N LEU A 581 20.07 18.01 -5.78
CA LEU A 581 19.85 17.67 -4.38
C LEU A 581 18.34 17.66 -4.12
N LEU A 582 17.81 16.49 -3.79
CA LEU A 582 16.43 16.29 -3.43
C LEU A 582 16.31 16.16 -1.92
N LEU A 583 15.34 16.87 -1.35
CA LEU A 583 15.04 16.90 0.07
C LEU A 583 13.56 16.66 0.30
N SER A 584 13.23 15.79 1.24
CA SER A 584 11.88 15.64 1.78
C SER A 584 11.96 15.46 3.29
N LEU A 585 11.21 16.28 4.02
CA LEU A 585 11.04 16.18 5.47
C LEU A 585 9.56 15.98 5.75
N THR A 586 9.21 14.83 6.33
CA THR A 586 7.86 14.52 6.80
C THR A 586 7.88 14.50 8.32
N THR A 587 6.90 15.13 8.95
CA THR A 587 6.73 15.10 10.40
C THR A 587 5.27 14.89 10.77
N GLN A 588 5.04 13.98 11.74
CA GLN A 588 3.73 13.80 12.36
C GLN A 588 3.60 14.79 13.52
N ILE A 589 2.62 15.69 13.42
CA ILE A 589 2.36 16.72 14.43
C ILE A 589 1.38 16.18 15.49
N LEU A 590 0.37 15.43 15.05
CA LEU A 590 -0.63 14.81 15.93
C LEU A 590 -0.87 13.34 15.50
N PRO A 591 -1.00 12.42 16.47
CA PRO A 591 -0.66 12.60 17.88
C PRO A 591 0.86 12.66 18.07
N TRP A 592 1.32 13.58 18.90
CA TRP A 592 2.71 13.61 19.32
C TRP A 592 2.89 12.55 20.42
N ARG A 593 3.33 11.36 20.06
CA ARG A 593 3.61 10.28 21.02
C ARG A 593 4.99 10.51 21.64
N ARG A 594 5.01 10.55 22.96
CA ARG A 594 6.25 10.53 23.77
C ARG A 594 6.73 9.10 23.95
#